data_64126187ba9790b464c9e6d24b5b9b86
#
_entry.id   64126187ba9790b464c9e6d24b5b9b86
#
_cell.length_a   1.000
_cell.length_b   1.000
_cell.length_c   1.000
_cell.angle_alpha   90.00
_cell.angle_beta   90.00
_cell.angle_gamma   90.00
#
_symmetry.space_group_name_H-M   'P 1'
#
loop_
_entity.id
_entity.type
_entity.pdbx_description
1 polymer ?
#
loop_
_entity_poly.entity_id
_entity_poly.type
_entity_poly.pdbx_seq_one_letter_code
_entity_poly.pdbx_strand_id
1 'polypeptide(L)'
;GLTCVYYFDEEEQLRRQTAPFLSEFMLAPGFLRVKKIQQDWIRDQDGDSPSLLTMQTQGDELLIRDTRPIAGSSEVHLGGLEKEVYLACDESPLEDELFEKFRQKGYDPDKIRDILVSHMDKMLTIHMDGRYVSLALWHPLRPLRPFEDFPGGFLIPKGSTLPDSSNS
;
A
#
# COMPACT_ATOMS: atom_id res chain seq x y z
N GLY A 1 16.95 -10.84 -0.44
CA GLY A 1 16.62 -12.24 -0.25
C GLY A 1 15.16 -12.60 -0.08
N LEU A 2 14.26 -11.67 0.33
CA LEU A 2 12.81 -11.96 0.49
C LEU A 2 12.02 -11.77 -0.80
N THR A 3 12.54 -11.07 -1.77
CA THR A 3 11.86 -10.75 -3.03
C THR A 3 11.58 -11.98 -3.91
N CYS A 4 12.32 -13.06 -3.75
CA CYS A 4 12.14 -14.28 -4.56
C CYS A 4 10.95 -15.15 -4.13
N VAL A 5 10.38 -14.95 -2.94
CA VAL A 5 9.31 -15.82 -2.41
C VAL A 5 7.94 -15.48 -3.00
N TYR A 6 7.76 -14.29 -3.55
CA TYR A 6 6.45 -13.82 -4.01
C TYR A 6 6.07 -14.20 -5.44
N TYR A 7 6.96 -14.80 -6.23
CA TYR A 7 6.78 -14.99 -7.67
C TYR A 7 6.71 -16.43 -8.16
N PHE A 8 6.67 -17.40 -7.25
CA PHE A 8 6.62 -18.83 -7.66
C PHE A 8 5.22 -19.40 -7.44
N ASP A 9 4.68 -20.03 -8.48
CA ASP A 9 3.51 -20.87 -8.39
C ASP A 9 3.74 -21.98 -7.33
N GLU A 10 2.74 -22.22 -6.47
CA GLU A 10 2.81 -23.19 -5.38
C GLU A 10 3.15 -24.59 -5.85
N GLU A 11 2.61 -25.02 -6.98
CA GLU A 11 2.90 -26.35 -7.54
C GLU A 11 4.35 -26.48 -8.00
N GLU A 12 4.93 -25.41 -8.54
CA GLU A 12 6.32 -25.41 -9.00
C GLU A 12 7.28 -25.31 -7.82
N GLN A 13 6.91 -24.61 -6.75
CA GLN A 13 7.67 -24.57 -5.49
C GLN A 13 7.68 -25.94 -4.81
N LEU A 14 6.55 -26.61 -4.74
CA LEU A 14 6.43 -27.97 -4.21
C LEU A 14 7.22 -28.98 -5.03
N ARG A 15 7.27 -28.84 -6.36
CA ARG A 15 8.04 -29.71 -7.26
C ARG A 15 9.57 -29.48 -7.16
N ARG A 16 9.99 -28.27 -6.81
CA ARG A 16 11.43 -27.93 -6.64
C ARG A 16 11.94 -28.17 -5.22
N GLN A 17 11.24 -28.94 -4.41
CA GLN A 17 11.61 -29.29 -3.02
C GLN A 17 12.91 -30.10 -2.92
N THR A 18 14.02 -29.50 -3.30
CA THR A 18 15.35 -30.06 -3.04
C THR A 18 15.99 -29.48 -1.78
N ALA A 19 15.31 -28.58 -1.08
CA ALA A 19 15.84 -27.97 0.15
C ALA A 19 14.90 -28.19 1.33
N PRO A 20 15.18 -29.14 2.25
CA PRO A 20 14.37 -29.39 3.45
C PRO A 20 14.09 -28.14 4.31
N PHE A 21 15.03 -27.22 4.31
CA PHE A 21 14.95 -25.92 5.00
C PHE A 21 13.77 -25.04 4.51
N LEU A 22 13.46 -25.04 3.22
CA LEU A 22 12.37 -24.24 2.68
C LEU A 22 10.99 -24.80 3.09
N SER A 23 10.87 -26.13 3.23
CA SER A 23 9.62 -26.75 3.66
C SER A 23 9.31 -26.46 5.13
N GLU A 24 10.28 -26.47 6.03
CA GLU A 24 10.09 -26.07 7.43
C GLU A 24 9.71 -24.60 7.56
N PHE A 25 10.37 -23.72 6.81
CA PHE A 25 10.04 -22.29 6.81
C PHE A 25 8.61 -22.03 6.29
N MET A 26 8.20 -22.70 5.22
CA MET A 26 6.87 -22.54 4.63
C MET A 26 5.75 -23.11 5.50
N LEU A 27 6.05 -24.06 6.41
CA LEU A 27 5.10 -24.60 7.39
C LEU A 27 5.12 -23.83 8.72
N ALA A 28 6.03 -22.89 8.90
CA ALA A 28 6.05 -22.07 10.10
C ALA A 28 4.72 -21.31 10.28
N PRO A 29 4.13 -21.30 11.50
CA PRO A 29 2.84 -20.66 11.74
C PRO A 29 2.78 -19.20 11.29
N GLY A 30 3.88 -18.45 11.42
CA GLY A 30 3.99 -17.08 10.95
C GLY A 30 3.87 -16.96 9.42
N PHE A 31 4.53 -17.85 8.68
CA PHE A 31 4.44 -17.86 7.22
C PHE A 31 3.03 -18.24 6.72
N LEU A 32 2.42 -19.25 7.33
CA LEU A 32 1.04 -19.65 6.99
C LEU A 32 0.04 -18.53 7.26
N ARG A 33 0.26 -17.75 8.32
CA ARG A 33 -0.57 -16.57 8.61
C ARG A 33 -0.41 -15.50 7.53
N VAL A 34 0.82 -15.18 7.13
CA VAL A 34 1.09 -14.21 6.06
C VAL A 34 0.49 -14.68 4.74
N LYS A 35 0.66 -15.96 4.39
CA LYS A 35 0.06 -16.55 3.19
C LYS A 35 -1.46 -16.44 3.20
N LYS A 36 -2.11 -16.72 4.32
CA LYS A 36 -3.55 -16.55 4.45
C LYS A 36 -3.99 -15.10 4.22
N ILE A 37 -3.31 -14.14 4.85
CA ILE A 37 -3.59 -12.71 4.67
C ILE A 37 -3.44 -12.31 3.20
N GLN A 38 -2.38 -12.78 2.53
CA GLN A 38 -2.17 -12.52 1.11
C GLN A 38 -3.29 -13.10 0.24
N GLN A 39 -3.71 -14.35 0.49
CA GLN A 39 -4.80 -14.98 -0.26
C GLN A 39 -6.14 -14.27 -0.03
N ASP A 40 -6.42 -13.86 1.20
CA ASP A 40 -7.62 -13.10 1.53
C ASP A 40 -7.61 -11.73 0.82
N TRP A 41 -6.44 -11.07 0.77
CA TRP A 41 -6.24 -9.80 0.06
C TRP A 41 -6.41 -9.96 -1.46
N ILE A 42 -5.82 -11.00 -2.08
CA ILE A 42 -5.98 -11.27 -3.52
C ILE A 42 -7.45 -11.50 -3.85
N ARG A 43 -8.15 -12.32 -3.06
CA ARG A 43 -9.58 -12.61 -3.27
C ARG A 43 -10.42 -11.33 -3.17
N ASP A 44 -10.09 -10.43 -2.24
CA ASP A 44 -10.77 -9.14 -2.11
C ASP A 44 -10.51 -8.25 -3.33
N GLN A 45 -9.29 -8.22 -3.85
CA GLN A 45 -8.93 -7.41 -5.02
C GLN A 45 -9.54 -7.95 -6.33
N ASP A 46 -9.73 -9.25 -6.46
CA ASP A 46 -10.34 -9.91 -7.62
C ASP A 46 -11.89 -9.87 -7.55
N GLY A 47 -12.46 -9.36 -6.48
CA GLY A 47 -13.91 -9.22 -6.30
C GLY A 47 -14.52 -8.05 -7.08
N ASP A 48 -15.85 -8.02 -7.18
CA ASP A 48 -16.61 -6.95 -7.86
C ASP A 48 -16.44 -5.57 -7.20
N SER A 49 -16.00 -5.53 -5.96
CA SER A 49 -15.82 -4.30 -5.17
C SER A 49 -14.55 -4.40 -4.32
N PRO A 50 -13.38 -4.24 -4.94
CA PRO A 50 -12.12 -4.35 -4.23
C PRO A 50 -11.98 -3.32 -3.11
N SER A 51 -11.31 -3.70 -2.04
CA SER A 51 -10.94 -2.80 -0.95
C SER A 51 -9.91 -1.78 -1.40
N LEU A 52 -10.33 -0.54 -1.54
CA LEU A 52 -9.49 0.56 -2.00
C LEU A 52 -9.51 1.72 -1.01
N LEU A 53 -8.37 2.39 -0.89
CA LEU A 53 -8.24 3.69 -0.26
C LEU A 53 -7.65 4.64 -1.28
N THR A 54 -8.47 5.57 -1.77
CA THR A 54 -8.07 6.50 -2.82
C THR A 54 -8.33 7.95 -2.41
N MET A 55 -7.58 8.87 -2.99
CA MET A 55 -7.78 10.30 -2.79
C MET A 55 -7.84 11.04 -4.12
N GLN A 56 -8.61 12.12 -4.14
CA GLN A 56 -8.70 13.05 -5.27
C GLN A 56 -8.98 14.46 -4.78
N THR A 57 -8.51 15.45 -5.52
CA THR A 57 -8.85 16.84 -5.22
C THR A 57 -10.27 17.14 -5.72
N GLN A 58 -11.09 17.74 -4.84
CA GLN A 58 -12.42 18.20 -5.16
C GLN A 58 -12.57 19.66 -4.70
N GLY A 59 -12.41 20.59 -5.62
CA GLY A 59 -12.33 22.02 -5.27
C GLY A 59 -11.15 22.28 -4.32
N ASP A 60 -11.42 22.92 -3.18
CA ASP A 60 -10.42 23.22 -2.17
C ASP A 60 -10.17 22.08 -1.18
N GLU A 61 -10.94 21.00 -1.26
CA GLU A 61 -10.85 19.85 -0.37
C GLU A 61 -10.13 18.67 -1.03
N LEU A 62 -9.67 17.74 -0.20
CA LEU A 62 -9.20 16.43 -0.59
C LEU A 62 -10.28 15.42 -0.18
N LEU A 63 -10.90 14.79 -1.16
CA LEU A 63 -11.84 13.69 -0.94
C LEU A 63 -11.05 12.38 -0.88
N ILE A 64 -11.17 11.68 0.24
CA ILE A 64 -10.65 10.32 0.42
C ILE A 64 -11.83 9.35 0.40
N ARG A 65 -11.75 8.34 -0.48
CA ARG A 65 -12.71 7.23 -0.54
C ARG A 65 -12.07 5.98 0.03
N ASP A 66 -12.78 5.37 0.96
CA ASP A 66 -12.31 4.19 1.69
C ASP A 66 -13.36 3.08 1.63
N THR A 67 -13.09 2.04 0.83
CA THR A 67 -13.97 0.86 0.71
C THR A 67 -13.43 -0.33 1.52
N ARG A 68 -12.40 -0.13 2.33
CA ARG A 68 -11.83 -1.18 3.17
C ARG A 68 -12.82 -1.60 4.27
N PRO A 69 -12.85 -2.88 4.67
CA PRO A 69 -13.72 -3.37 5.75
C PRO A 69 -13.51 -2.68 7.10
N ILE A 70 -12.33 -2.07 7.32
CA ILE A 70 -11.97 -1.35 8.54
C ILE A 70 -12.39 0.13 8.52
N ALA A 71 -12.91 0.62 7.41
CA ALA A 71 -13.29 2.04 7.26
C ALA A 71 -14.41 2.41 8.22
N GLY A 72 -14.22 3.48 8.97
CA GLY A 72 -15.27 4.09 9.79
C GLY A 72 -16.27 4.90 8.97
N SER A 73 -15.86 5.35 7.77
CA SER A 73 -16.67 6.09 6.80
C SER A 73 -16.16 5.79 5.39
N SER A 74 -17.05 5.67 4.43
CA SER A 74 -16.71 5.45 3.01
C SER A 74 -16.12 6.68 2.34
N GLU A 75 -16.35 7.87 2.89
CA GLU A 75 -15.84 9.13 2.37
C GLU A 75 -15.38 10.02 3.54
N VAL A 76 -14.21 10.63 3.36
CA VAL A 76 -13.62 11.60 4.29
C VAL A 76 -13.19 12.83 3.50
N HIS A 77 -13.66 14.00 3.92
CA HIS A 77 -13.30 15.30 3.35
C HIS A 77 -12.28 15.98 4.23
N LEU A 78 -11.12 16.29 3.69
CA LEU A 78 -10.06 17.03 4.37
C LEU A 78 -9.91 18.40 3.73
N GLY A 79 -10.06 19.46 4.53
CA GLY A 79 -9.90 20.84 4.10
C GLY A 79 -8.78 21.57 4.83
N GLY A 80 -8.34 22.70 4.30
CA GLY A 80 -7.39 23.60 4.97
C GLY A 80 -6.16 22.88 5.52
N LEU A 81 -5.87 23.05 6.80
CA LEU A 81 -4.69 22.49 7.44
C LEU A 81 -4.68 20.96 7.47
N GLU A 82 -5.83 20.29 7.66
CA GLU A 82 -5.91 18.83 7.66
C GLU A 82 -5.47 18.25 6.31
N LYS A 83 -5.91 18.85 5.20
CA LYS A 83 -5.47 18.51 3.85
C LYS A 83 -3.97 18.71 3.69
N GLU A 84 -3.43 19.86 4.14
CA GLU A 84 -2.00 20.14 4.00
C GLU A 84 -1.14 19.13 4.78
N VAL A 85 -1.54 18.78 6.01
CA VAL A 85 -0.85 17.79 6.82
C VAL A 85 -0.91 16.42 6.15
N TYR A 86 -2.07 16.01 5.66
CA TYR A 86 -2.25 14.73 4.99
C TYR A 86 -1.36 14.60 3.74
N LEU A 87 -1.37 15.63 2.88
CA LEU A 87 -0.54 15.67 1.68
C LEU A 87 0.97 15.72 1.99
N ALA A 88 1.35 16.35 3.10
CA ALA A 88 2.74 16.32 3.53
C ALA A 88 3.20 14.90 3.91
N CYS A 89 2.30 14.06 4.43
CA CYS A 89 2.61 12.66 4.74
C CYS A 89 2.75 11.77 3.50
N ASP A 90 2.30 12.21 2.31
CA ASP A 90 2.46 11.48 1.05
C ASP A 90 3.93 11.36 0.61
N GLU A 91 4.77 12.29 1.06
CA GLU A 91 6.22 12.28 0.85
C GLU A 91 6.98 11.41 1.87
N SER A 92 6.28 10.80 2.83
CA SER A 92 6.85 9.99 3.91
C SER A 92 7.95 10.71 4.73
N PRO A 93 7.70 11.95 5.21
CA PRO A 93 8.69 12.73 5.91
C PRO A 93 9.07 12.11 7.25
N LEU A 94 10.27 12.42 7.75
CA LEU A 94 10.60 12.23 9.15
C LEU A 94 9.70 13.11 10.04
N GLU A 95 9.41 12.63 11.24
CA GLU A 95 8.58 13.36 12.21
C GLU A 95 9.09 14.79 12.43
N ASP A 96 10.39 14.94 12.70
CA ASP A 96 11.01 16.25 12.93
C ASP A 96 10.88 17.18 11.72
N GLU A 97 11.06 16.65 10.51
CA GLU A 97 10.92 17.40 9.25
C GLU A 97 9.49 17.90 9.04
N LEU A 98 8.51 17.04 9.34
CA LEU A 98 7.10 17.37 9.22
C LEU A 98 6.72 18.51 10.20
N PHE A 99 7.08 18.37 11.47
CA PHE A 99 6.78 19.37 12.48
C PHE A 99 7.50 20.70 12.21
N GLU A 100 8.78 20.65 11.76
CA GLU A 100 9.53 21.85 11.38
C GLU A 100 8.88 22.57 10.19
N LYS A 101 8.44 21.85 9.15
CA LYS A 101 7.73 22.39 7.97
C LYS A 101 6.51 23.22 8.37
N PHE A 102 5.71 22.72 9.34
CA PHE A 102 4.50 23.42 9.79
C PHE A 102 4.80 24.51 10.82
N ARG A 103 5.83 24.37 11.65
CA ARG A 103 6.30 25.42 12.53
C ARG A 103 6.77 26.66 11.76
N GLN A 104 7.48 26.49 10.66
CA GLN A 104 7.90 27.58 9.78
C GLN A 104 6.72 28.32 9.14
N LYS A 105 5.58 27.63 8.97
CA LYS A 105 4.31 28.24 8.53
C LYS A 105 3.53 28.93 9.66
N GLY A 106 4.02 28.87 10.91
CA GLY A 106 3.40 29.50 12.06
C GLY A 106 2.31 28.65 12.74
N TYR A 107 2.25 27.34 12.48
CA TYR A 107 1.30 26.45 13.13
C TYR A 107 1.87 25.89 14.44
N ASP A 108 0.97 25.70 15.41
CA ASP A 108 1.25 25.07 16.69
C ASP A 108 1.53 23.57 16.46
N PRO A 109 2.66 23.03 16.97
CA PRO A 109 2.97 21.60 16.90
C PRO A 109 1.88 20.70 17.51
N ASP A 110 1.23 21.13 18.58
CA ASP A 110 0.18 20.31 19.21
C ASP A 110 -1.03 20.16 18.29
N LYS A 111 -1.39 21.23 17.56
CA LYS A 111 -2.45 21.16 16.55
C LYS A 111 -2.12 20.19 15.42
N ILE A 112 -0.87 20.16 14.97
CA ILE A 112 -0.42 19.19 13.94
C ILE A 112 -0.50 17.77 14.48
N ARG A 113 -0.08 17.56 15.75
CA ARG A 113 -0.17 16.25 16.41
C ARG A 113 -1.60 15.76 16.52
N ASP A 114 -2.54 16.62 16.91
CA ASP A 114 -3.96 16.26 17.02
C ASP A 114 -4.53 15.82 15.65
N ILE A 115 -4.16 16.52 14.56
CA ILE A 115 -4.55 16.15 13.20
C ILE A 115 -3.98 14.78 12.83
N LEU A 116 -2.69 14.54 13.10
CA LEU A 116 -2.04 13.26 12.80
C LEU A 116 -2.67 12.10 13.58
N VAL A 117 -2.98 12.31 14.86
CA VAL A 117 -3.69 11.33 15.70
C VAL A 117 -5.07 11.02 15.08
N SER A 118 -5.85 12.06 14.71
CA SER A 118 -7.14 11.88 14.05
C SER A 118 -7.03 11.09 12.73
N HIS A 119 -5.99 11.34 11.95
CA HIS A 119 -5.76 10.59 10.70
C HIS A 119 -5.35 9.14 10.98
N MET A 120 -4.56 8.87 12.01
CA MET A 120 -4.19 7.50 12.42
C MET A 120 -5.41 6.74 12.96
N ASP A 121 -6.26 7.36 13.77
CA ASP A 121 -7.49 6.75 14.28
C ASP A 121 -8.45 6.34 13.17
N LYS A 122 -8.47 7.11 12.08
CA LYS A 122 -9.23 6.80 10.86
C LYS A 122 -8.51 5.83 9.91
N MET A 123 -7.33 5.33 10.28
CA MET A 123 -6.49 4.48 9.43
C MET A 123 -6.17 5.10 8.08
N LEU A 124 -6.03 6.42 8.00
CA LEU A 124 -5.64 7.16 6.80
C LEU A 124 -4.13 7.39 6.72
N THR A 125 -3.46 7.44 7.87
CA THR A 125 -2.02 7.64 8.00
C THR A 125 -1.46 6.61 8.98
N ILE A 126 -0.22 6.19 8.78
CA ILE A 126 0.54 5.39 9.73
C ILE A 126 1.79 6.14 10.18
N HIS A 127 2.24 5.85 11.40
CA HIS A 127 3.54 6.27 11.90
C HIS A 127 4.42 5.04 12.06
N MET A 128 5.51 5.00 11.33
CA MET A 128 6.42 3.86 11.31
C MET A 128 7.86 4.32 11.09
N ASP A 129 8.78 3.81 11.88
CA ASP A 129 10.23 4.14 11.81
C ASP A 129 10.51 5.65 11.85
N GLY A 130 9.75 6.39 12.69
CA GLY A 130 9.87 7.85 12.83
C GLY A 130 9.37 8.64 11.62
N ARG A 131 8.56 8.03 10.75
CA ARG A 131 7.96 8.67 9.56
C ARG A 131 6.45 8.59 9.59
N TYR A 132 5.82 9.63 9.09
CA TYR A 132 4.39 9.61 8.79
C TYR A 132 4.15 9.31 7.32
N VAL A 133 3.25 8.37 7.04
CA VAL A 133 2.95 7.92 5.67
C VAL A 133 1.45 7.96 5.44
N SER A 134 0.98 8.70 4.44
CA SER A 134 -0.40 8.63 3.99
C SER A 134 -0.66 7.32 3.24
N LEU A 135 -1.85 6.77 3.38
CA LEU A 135 -2.19 5.44 2.83
C LEU A 135 -3.02 5.51 1.56
N ALA A 136 -3.66 6.66 1.27
CA ALA A 136 -4.52 6.76 0.09
C ALA A 136 -3.71 6.94 -1.20
N LEU A 137 -4.14 6.23 -2.23
CA LEU A 137 -3.58 6.34 -3.57
C LEU A 137 -4.32 7.41 -4.37
N TRP A 138 -3.59 8.16 -5.19
CA TRP A 138 -4.20 9.15 -6.09
C TRP A 138 -5.15 8.52 -7.10
N HIS A 139 -6.35 9.06 -7.23
CA HIS A 139 -7.31 8.67 -8.26
C HIS A 139 -7.29 9.66 -9.43
N PRO A 140 -7.33 9.21 -10.71
CA PRO A 140 -7.35 7.80 -11.13
C PRO A 140 -6.05 7.08 -10.80
N LEU A 141 -6.17 5.80 -10.44
CA LEU A 141 -5.00 4.96 -10.19
C LEU A 141 -4.13 4.96 -11.47
N ARG A 142 -2.85 5.16 -11.30
CA ARG A 142 -1.92 5.07 -12.43
C ARG A 142 -1.93 3.63 -12.94
N PRO A 143 -2.02 3.41 -14.26
CA PRO A 143 -1.88 2.07 -14.80
C PRO A 143 -0.52 1.52 -14.36
N LEU A 144 -0.49 0.24 -14.02
CA LEU A 144 0.77 -0.44 -13.75
C LEU A 144 1.70 -0.26 -14.96
N ARG A 145 2.98 -0.05 -14.68
CA ARG A 145 3.97 0.00 -15.77
C ARG A 145 3.92 -1.33 -16.54
N PRO A 146 4.16 -1.29 -17.86
CA PRO A 146 4.34 -2.51 -18.61
C PRO A 146 5.36 -3.41 -17.93
N PHE A 147 5.16 -4.72 -18.03
CA PHE A 147 5.99 -5.71 -17.36
C PHE A 147 7.49 -5.56 -17.67
N GLU A 148 7.81 -5.12 -18.90
CA GLU A 148 9.16 -4.89 -19.39
C GLU A 148 9.88 -3.74 -18.65
N ASP A 149 9.12 -2.80 -18.08
CA ASP A 149 9.65 -1.62 -17.40
C ASP A 149 9.91 -1.82 -15.89
N PHE A 150 9.66 -3.04 -15.38
CA PHE A 150 9.97 -3.34 -13.98
C PHE A 150 11.49 -3.48 -13.77
N PRO A 151 12.10 -2.61 -12.93
CA PRO A 151 13.51 -2.74 -12.61
C PRO A 151 13.74 -4.01 -11.79
N GLY A 152 14.33 -5.01 -12.38
CA GLY A 152 14.65 -6.25 -11.68
C GLY A 152 14.47 -7.52 -12.49
N GLY A 153 13.92 -7.41 -13.69
CA GLY A 153 13.75 -8.51 -14.64
C GLY A 153 13.09 -9.74 -14.01
N PHE A 154 11.99 -10.16 -14.55
CA PHE A 154 11.42 -11.43 -14.15
C PHE A 154 12.25 -12.55 -14.79
N LEU A 155 12.59 -13.55 -14.01
CA LEU A 155 13.04 -14.82 -14.53
C LEU A 155 11.84 -15.49 -15.20
N ILE A 156 11.60 -15.20 -16.47
CA ILE A 156 10.65 -15.96 -17.28
C ILE A 156 11.22 -17.37 -17.39
N PRO A 157 10.51 -18.41 -16.94
CA PRO A 157 10.95 -19.77 -17.14
C PRO A 157 11.15 -19.99 -18.65
N LYS A 158 12.32 -20.51 -19.06
CA LYS A 158 12.55 -20.88 -20.48
C LYS A 158 11.44 -21.81 -20.93
N GLY A 159 10.56 -21.34 -21.80
CA GLY A 159 9.46 -22.11 -22.35
C GLY A 159 8.06 -21.56 -22.10
N SER A 160 7.90 -20.50 -21.31
CA SER A 160 6.62 -19.81 -21.17
C SER A 160 6.48 -18.78 -22.28
N THR A 161 5.54 -19.00 -23.19
CA THR A 161 5.08 -17.97 -24.12
C THR A 161 4.21 -16.98 -23.35
N LEU A 162 4.56 -15.69 -23.38
CA LEU A 162 3.70 -14.62 -22.89
C LEU A 162 2.35 -14.72 -23.64
N PRO A 163 1.21 -14.53 -22.97
CA PRO A 163 -0.06 -14.41 -23.66
C PRO A 163 0.03 -13.24 -24.65
N ASP A 164 -0.30 -13.51 -25.90
CA ASP A 164 -0.28 -12.56 -26.99
C ASP A 164 -1.24 -11.41 -26.68
N SER A 165 -0.71 -10.20 -26.48
CA SER A 165 -1.46 -8.97 -26.19
C SER A 165 -2.13 -8.37 -27.45
N SER A 166 -2.33 -9.16 -28.51
CA SER A 166 -2.98 -8.76 -29.75
C SER A 166 -4.42 -9.28 -29.83
N ASN A 167 -5.31 -8.80 -28.94
CA ASN A 167 -6.75 -8.81 -29.19
C ASN A 167 -7.46 -7.80 -28.27
N SER A 168 -7.57 -6.57 -28.73
CA SER A 168 -8.70 -5.66 -28.49
C SER A 168 -8.65 -4.51 -29.49
#